data_df75122706d55e6ae3419cb78865efbf
#
_entry.id   df75122706d55e6ae3419cb78865efbf
#
_cell.length_a   1.000
_cell.length_b   1.000
_cell.length_c   1.000
_cell.angle_alpha   90.00
_cell.angle_beta   90.00
_cell.angle_gamma   90.00
#
_symmetry.space_group_name_H-M   'P 1'
#
loop_
_entity.id
_entity.type
_entity.pdbx_description
1 polymer ?
#
loop_
_entity_poly.entity_id
_entity_poly.type
_entity_poly.pdbx_seq_one_letter_code
_entity_poly.pdbx_strand_id
1 'polypeptide(L)'
;MSKRWYVVHAYSGFEKSVQRALIDRVNRSGMQDSFGQILVPVEEVIEMRGGQKTVTERKFFPGYVLVEMEMNDESWHLVKRS
;
A
#
# COMPACT_ATOMS: atom_id res chain seq x y z
N MET A 1 11.14 -10.68 16.24
CA MET A 1 11.75 -9.89 15.16
C MET A 1 10.77 -8.81 14.73
N SER A 2 11.29 -7.65 14.38
CA SER A 2 10.46 -6.49 14.14
C SER A 2 10.16 -6.28 12.66
N LYS A 3 8.93 -5.90 12.38
CA LYS A 3 8.53 -5.48 11.05
C LYS A 3 9.04 -4.06 10.80
N ARG A 4 9.42 -3.79 9.56
CA ARG A 4 9.87 -2.47 9.11
C ARG A 4 9.09 -2.03 7.89
N TRP A 5 9.10 -0.73 7.64
CA TRP A 5 8.43 -0.16 6.49
C TRP A 5 9.33 -0.16 5.27
N TYR A 6 8.78 -0.59 4.15
CA TYR A 6 9.45 -0.61 2.85
C TYR A 6 8.59 0.07 1.82
N VAL A 7 9.23 0.58 0.79
CA VAL A 7 8.54 1.25 -0.32
C VAL A 7 8.53 0.33 -1.53
N VAL A 8 7.35 0.09 -2.08
CA VAL A 8 7.16 -0.69 -3.30
C VAL A 8 6.78 0.28 -4.41
N HIS A 9 7.48 0.21 -5.53
CA HIS A 9 7.18 1.04 -6.69
C HIS A 9 6.00 0.47 -7.47
N ALA A 10 5.11 1.36 -7.91
CA ALA A 10 3.98 1.03 -8.75
C ALA A 10 3.84 2.10 -9.82
N TYR A 11 3.10 1.80 -10.88
CA TYR A 11 2.76 2.84 -11.84
C TYR A 11 1.73 3.80 -11.22
N SER A 12 1.89 5.09 -11.51
CA SER A 12 0.96 6.10 -11.04
C SER A 12 -0.46 5.77 -11.52
N GLY A 13 -1.41 5.78 -10.59
CA GLY A 13 -2.78 5.36 -10.85
C GLY A 13 -3.08 3.90 -10.55
N PHE A 14 -2.04 3.07 -10.36
CA PHE A 14 -2.20 1.63 -10.08
C PHE A 14 -1.83 1.24 -8.66
N GLU A 15 -1.59 2.21 -7.78
CA GLU A 15 -1.16 1.95 -6.40
C GLU A 15 -2.15 1.08 -5.63
N LYS A 16 -3.45 1.38 -5.75
CA LYS A 16 -4.49 0.59 -5.07
C LYS A 16 -4.58 -0.83 -5.62
N SER A 17 -4.35 -1.02 -6.91
CA SER A 17 -4.31 -2.35 -7.53
C SER A 17 -3.14 -3.17 -6.99
N VAL A 18 -1.97 -2.55 -6.84
CA VAL A 18 -0.80 -3.19 -6.26
C VAL A 18 -1.06 -3.53 -4.79
N GLN A 19 -1.66 -2.62 -4.03
CA GLN A 19 -2.03 -2.87 -2.64
C GLN A 19 -2.92 -4.11 -2.52
N ARG A 20 -3.96 -4.22 -3.32
CA ARG A 20 -4.87 -5.36 -3.30
C ARG A 20 -4.16 -6.65 -3.67
N ALA A 21 -3.31 -6.61 -4.70
CA ALA A 21 -2.56 -7.76 -5.13
C ALA A 21 -1.63 -8.28 -4.04
N LEU A 22 -0.96 -7.36 -3.33
CA LEU A 22 -0.08 -7.72 -2.22
C LEU A 22 -0.86 -8.35 -1.07
N ILE A 23 -1.98 -7.74 -0.68
CA ILE A 23 -2.84 -8.27 0.39
C ILE A 23 -3.32 -9.67 0.02
N ASP A 24 -3.78 -9.86 -1.20
CA ASP A 24 -4.26 -11.15 -1.68
C ASP A 24 -3.16 -12.21 -1.65
N ARG A 25 -1.96 -11.87 -2.09
CA ARG A 25 -0.82 -12.78 -2.06
C ARG A 25 -0.41 -13.16 -0.65
N VAL A 26 -0.39 -12.20 0.26
CA VAL A 26 -0.09 -12.45 1.67
C VAL A 26 -1.09 -13.45 2.25
N ASN A 27 -2.37 -13.25 1.97
CA ASN A 27 -3.41 -14.14 2.48
C ASN A 27 -3.32 -15.54 1.87
N ARG A 28 -3.07 -15.65 0.58
CA ARG A 28 -2.97 -16.94 -0.11
C ARG A 28 -1.76 -17.75 0.29
N SER A 29 -0.64 -17.07 0.58
CA SER A 29 0.60 -17.75 0.94
C SER A 29 0.69 -18.04 2.44
N GLY A 30 -0.28 -17.60 3.23
CA GLY A 30 -0.26 -17.79 4.68
C GLY A 30 0.83 -17.03 5.40
N MET A 31 1.27 -15.90 4.83
CA MET A 31 2.38 -15.10 5.37
C MET A 31 1.91 -13.89 6.19
N GLN A 32 0.68 -13.91 6.70
CA GLN A 32 0.12 -12.79 7.44
C GLN A 32 0.97 -12.38 8.64
N ASP A 33 1.65 -13.33 9.27
CA ASP A 33 2.50 -13.05 10.42
C ASP A 33 3.75 -12.24 10.05
N SER A 34 4.19 -12.35 8.79
CA SER A 34 5.37 -11.62 8.29
C SER A 34 5.03 -10.24 7.75
N PHE A 35 3.75 -9.93 7.57
CA PHE A 35 3.29 -8.66 7.04
C PHE A 35 2.40 -7.94 8.03
N GLY A 36 2.56 -6.63 8.09
CA GLY A 36 1.66 -5.76 8.84
C GLY A 36 0.73 -5.02 7.90
N GLN A 37 0.84 -3.69 7.87
CA GLN A 37 -0.01 -2.85 7.06
C GLN A 37 0.56 -2.66 5.66
N ILE A 38 -0.34 -2.54 4.69
CA ILE A 38 0.00 -2.21 3.31
C ILE A 38 -0.83 -0.97 2.96
N LEU A 39 -0.16 0.17 2.79
CA LEU A 39 -0.80 1.46 2.67
C LEU A 39 -0.44 2.16 1.37
N VAL A 40 -1.41 2.86 0.80
CA VAL A 40 -1.17 3.84 -0.26
C VAL A 40 -1.14 5.22 0.40
N PRO A 41 -0.03 5.96 0.30
CA PRO A 41 0.09 7.26 0.97
C PRO A 41 -0.79 8.31 0.29
N VAL A 42 -1.95 8.57 0.87
CA VAL A 42 -2.92 9.53 0.37
C VAL A 42 -3.33 10.49 1.49
N GLU A 43 -3.72 11.69 1.09
CA GLU A 43 -4.30 12.71 1.94
C GLU A 43 -5.75 12.95 1.52
N GLU A 44 -6.65 13.03 2.48
CA GLU A 44 -8.00 13.47 2.21
C GLU A 44 -8.09 14.98 2.30
N VAL A 45 -8.54 15.60 1.22
CA VAL A 45 -8.75 17.06 1.16
C VAL A 45 -10.24 17.32 1.14
N ILE A 46 -10.72 18.09 2.13
CA ILE A 46 -12.11 18.47 2.22
C ILE A 46 -12.27 19.86 1.62
N GLU A 47 -13.06 19.97 0.56
CA GLU A 47 -13.34 21.24 -0.09
C GLU A 47 -14.83 21.57 0.02
N MET A 48 -15.12 22.84 0.19
CA MET A 48 -16.51 23.35 0.18
C MET A 48 -16.80 23.99 -1.17
N ARG A 49 -17.71 23.40 -1.91
CA ARG A 49 -18.17 23.94 -3.19
C ARG A 49 -19.69 24.05 -3.20
N GLY A 50 -20.19 25.25 -3.42
CA GLY A 50 -21.63 25.47 -3.46
C GLY A 50 -22.38 25.08 -2.20
N GLY A 51 -21.73 25.20 -1.03
CA GLY A 51 -22.31 24.81 0.24
C GLY A 51 -22.26 23.33 0.54
N GLN A 52 -21.64 22.53 -0.33
CA GLN A 52 -21.49 21.08 -0.14
C GLN A 52 -20.04 20.70 0.10
N LYS A 53 -19.84 19.72 0.99
CA LYS A 53 -18.52 19.16 1.24
C LYS A 53 -18.17 18.17 0.14
N THR A 54 -17.00 18.35 -0.45
CA THR A 54 -16.42 17.40 -1.39
C THR A 54 -15.13 16.85 -0.79
N VAL A 55 -15.05 15.52 -0.71
CA VAL A 55 -13.84 14.85 -0.22
C VAL A 55 -13.05 14.36 -1.42
N THR A 56 -11.81 14.82 -1.53
CA THR A 56 -10.91 14.43 -2.60
C THR A 56 -9.67 13.80 -2.00
N GLU A 57 -9.23 12.68 -2.55
CA GLU A 57 -7.96 12.08 -2.15
C GLU A 57 -6.83 12.65 -2.99
N ARG A 58 -5.75 13.06 -2.32
CA ARG A 58 -4.53 13.52 -2.96
C ARG A 58 -3.39 12.59 -2.55
N LYS A 59 -2.63 12.09 -3.50
CA LYS A 59 -1.51 11.21 -3.24
C LYS A 59 -0.28 12.02 -2.82
N PHE A 60 0.32 11.65 -1.68
CA PHE A 60 1.58 12.27 -1.25
C PHE A 60 2.73 11.87 -2.16
N PHE A 61 2.82 10.59 -2.48
CA PHE A 61 3.89 10.02 -3.29
C PHE A 61 3.30 9.13 -4.37
N PRO A 62 2.94 9.70 -5.54
CA PRO A 62 2.40 8.90 -6.64
C PRO A 62 3.39 7.81 -7.06
N GLY A 63 2.88 6.61 -7.28
CA GLY A 63 3.70 5.48 -7.70
C GLY A 63 4.38 4.73 -6.57
N TYR A 64 3.96 4.93 -5.31
CA TYR A 64 4.53 4.22 -4.15
C TYR A 64 3.45 3.56 -3.32
N VAL A 65 3.78 2.38 -2.81
CA VAL A 65 2.97 1.65 -1.84
C VAL A 65 3.88 1.36 -0.64
N LEU A 66 3.39 1.66 0.56
CA LEU A 66 4.13 1.40 1.79
C LEU A 66 3.74 0.04 2.35
N VAL A 67 4.72 -0.80 2.61
CA VAL A 67 4.51 -2.14 3.13
C VAL A 67 5.28 -2.31 4.43
N GLU A 68 4.56 -2.67 5.48
CA GLU A 68 5.17 -3.06 6.74
C GLU A 68 5.35 -4.57 6.75
N MET A 69 6.60 -5.02 6.79
CA MET A 69 6.89 -6.45 6.73
C MET A 69 8.20 -6.79 7.40
N GLU A 70 8.34 -8.06 7.77
CA GLU A 70 9.61 -8.63 8.19
C GLU A 70 10.35 -9.08 6.93
N MET A 71 11.55 -8.54 6.71
CA MET A 71 12.32 -8.83 5.50
C MET A 71 13.00 -10.20 5.62
N ASN A 72 12.63 -11.10 4.72
CA ASN A 72 13.28 -12.39 4.54
C ASN A 72 13.12 -12.79 3.06
N ASP A 73 13.72 -13.93 2.67
CA ASP A 73 13.66 -14.37 1.28
C ASP A 73 12.23 -14.58 0.79
N GLU A 74 11.38 -15.16 1.64
CA GLU A 74 9.99 -15.43 1.27
C GLU A 74 9.18 -14.16 1.09
N SER A 75 9.28 -13.21 2.02
CA SER A 75 8.55 -11.95 1.93
C SER A 75 9.05 -11.11 0.76
N TRP A 76 10.34 -11.09 0.51
CA TRP A 76 10.94 -10.39 -0.62
C TRP A 76 10.44 -10.93 -1.95
N HIS A 77 10.41 -12.27 -2.11
CA HIS A 77 9.90 -12.88 -3.32
C HIS A 77 8.42 -12.58 -3.56
N LEU A 78 7.64 -12.54 -2.51
CA LEU A 78 6.22 -12.21 -2.61
C LEU A 78 6.03 -10.78 -3.15
N VAL A 79 6.75 -9.82 -2.58
CA VAL A 79 6.65 -8.42 -2.97
C VAL A 79 7.21 -8.19 -4.36
N LYS A 80 8.31 -8.84 -4.70
CA LYS A 80 9.00 -8.67 -5.99
C LYS A 80 8.11 -9.06 -7.18
N ARG A 81 7.17 -9.99 -6.98
CA ARG A 81 6.27 -10.43 -8.04
C ARG A 81 5.11 -9.48 -8.32
N SER A 82 4.99 -8.45 -7.53
CA SER A 82 3.87 -7.48 -7.63
C SER A 82 4.06 -6.49 -8.76
#